data_a6e29281f0f9681397168b74ab22377a
#
_entry.id   a6e29281f0f9681397168b74ab22377a
#
_cell.length_a   1.000
_cell.length_b   1.000
_cell.length_c   1.000
_cell.angle_alpha   90.00
_cell.angle_beta   90.00
_cell.angle_gamma   90.00
#
_symmetry.space_group_name_H-M   'P 1'
#
loop_
_entity.id
_entity.type
_entity.pdbx_description
1 polymer ?
#
loop_
_entity_poly.entity_id
_entity_poly.type
_entity_poly.pdbx_seq_one_letter_code
_entity_poly.pdbx_strand_id
1 'polypeptide(L)'
;MLIHCGDCRKDYSNPNRILPILEIFTGLTVIGAHLGGWSVWDEALKYLPGHDNFYVDCSSVFEFTGTEKAFEIMKAYGAEKILFGTDYPMKTPEEELEILFGLGFSERELDLITHLNAEKIFGINTYAVEYLFPL
;
A
#
# COMPACT_ATOMS: atom_id res chain seq x y z
N MET A 1 11.57 2.01 4.33
CA MET A 1 11.18 3.42 4.55
C MET A 1 9.70 3.56 4.24
N LEU A 2 8.89 4.13 5.13
CA LEU A 2 7.50 4.50 4.85
C LEU A 2 7.46 6.01 4.61
N ILE A 3 6.79 6.45 3.55
CA ILE A 3 6.73 7.85 3.15
C ILE A 3 5.32 8.20 2.63
N HIS A 4 4.79 9.35 3.07
CA HIS A 4 3.61 9.93 2.43
C HIS A 4 3.94 10.29 0.98
N CYS A 5 3.20 9.75 0.02
CA CYS A 5 3.41 9.97 -1.40
C CYS A 5 2.28 10.79 -2.01
N GLY A 6 2.66 11.85 -2.69
CA GLY A 6 1.75 12.69 -3.47
C GLY A 6 1.10 13.85 -2.72
N ASP A 7 0.99 14.95 -3.38
CA ASP A 7 0.10 16.09 -3.04
C ASP A 7 -0.05 16.95 -4.29
N CYS A 8 -1.26 17.13 -4.80
CA CYS A 8 -1.51 17.96 -5.98
C CYS A 8 -1.17 19.45 -5.77
N ARG A 9 -1.02 19.89 -4.51
CA ARG A 9 -0.70 21.28 -4.13
C ARG A 9 0.80 21.52 -3.96
N LYS A 10 1.59 20.44 -3.70
CA LYS A 10 3.01 20.56 -3.32
C LYS A 10 3.81 19.37 -3.87
N ASP A 11 4.83 19.65 -4.65
CA ASP A 11 5.73 18.65 -5.22
C ASP A 11 6.89 18.30 -4.26
N TYR A 12 6.57 17.83 -3.04
CA TYR A 12 7.59 17.41 -2.07
C TYR A 12 7.87 15.92 -2.09
N SER A 13 6.81 15.11 -2.26
CA SER A 13 6.87 13.65 -2.25
C SER A 13 6.03 13.04 -3.38
N ASN A 14 5.86 13.76 -4.48
CA ASN A 14 5.15 13.25 -5.65
C ASN A 14 5.95 12.09 -6.29
N PRO A 15 5.30 11.23 -7.07
CA PRO A 15 5.94 10.06 -7.66
C PRO A 15 7.25 10.32 -8.39
N ASN A 16 7.36 11.45 -9.10
CA ASN A 16 8.58 11.90 -9.75
C ASN A 16 9.76 12.12 -8.80
N ARG A 17 9.49 12.41 -7.50
CA ARG A 17 10.51 12.57 -6.45
C ARG A 17 10.90 11.24 -5.81
N ILE A 18 9.99 10.28 -5.83
CA ILE A 18 10.23 8.94 -5.28
C ILE A 18 11.07 8.10 -6.26
N LEU A 19 10.82 8.21 -7.56
CA LEU A 19 11.52 7.46 -8.60
C LEU A 19 13.05 7.48 -8.47
N PRO A 20 13.74 8.63 -8.34
CA PRO A 20 15.19 8.64 -8.18
C PRO A 20 15.69 7.92 -6.93
N ILE A 21 14.89 7.90 -5.85
CA ILE A 21 15.23 7.18 -4.61
C ILE A 21 15.25 5.67 -4.89
N LEU A 22 14.25 5.17 -5.60
CA LEU A 22 14.15 3.75 -5.96
C LEU A 22 15.29 3.29 -6.86
N GLU A 23 15.68 4.12 -7.80
CA GLU A 23 16.76 3.85 -8.77
C GLU A 23 18.16 3.89 -8.14
N ILE A 24 18.40 4.85 -7.23
CA ILE A 24 19.71 5.03 -6.57
C ILE A 24 19.89 4.03 -5.43
N PHE A 25 18.86 3.81 -4.62
CA PHE A 25 18.91 2.97 -3.42
C PHE A 25 18.19 1.64 -3.61
N THR A 26 18.65 0.82 -4.54
CA THR A 26 18.00 -0.45 -4.92
C THR A 26 17.85 -1.46 -3.78
N GLY A 27 18.68 -1.37 -2.75
CA GLY A 27 18.57 -2.20 -1.54
C GLY A 27 17.62 -1.63 -0.47
N LEU A 28 17.05 -0.42 -0.68
CA LEU A 28 16.13 0.20 0.26
C LEU A 28 14.70 -0.16 -0.11
N THR A 29 14.01 -0.91 0.77
CA THR A 29 12.56 -1.10 0.63
C THR A 29 11.84 0.19 0.97
N VAL A 30 11.03 0.69 0.03
CA VAL A 30 10.21 1.90 0.18
C VAL A 30 8.73 1.51 0.13
N ILE A 31 7.95 2.03 1.07
CA ILE A 31 6.49 1.89 1.11
C ILE A 31 5.92 3.29 0.90
N GLY A 32 5.24 3.48 -0.23
CA GLY A 32 4.52 4.71 -0.54
C GLY A 32 3.10 4.67 0.03
N ALA A 33 2.79 5.53 0.97
CA ALA A 33 1.45 5.62 1.53
C ALA A 33 0.42 6.02 0.47
N HIS A 34 -0.85 5.62 0.69
CA HIS A 34 -2.00 6.03 -0.12
C HIS A 34 -1.86 5.62 -1.60
N LEU A 35 -1.51 4.34 -1.85
CA LEU A 35 -1.22 3.80 -3.18
C LEU A 35 -0.15 4.63 -3.94
N GLY A 36 0.81 5.18 -3.20
CA GLY A 36 1.97 5.87 -3.76
C GLY A 36 1.69 7.23 -4.39
N GLY A 37 0.50 7.81 -4.25
CA GLY A 37 0.18 9.02 -4.99
C GLY A 37 -1.06 9.79 -4.53
N TRP A 38 -1.17 10.09 -3.23
CA TRP A 38 -2.26 10.91 -2.72
C TRP A 38 -2.59 12.08 -3.64
N SER A 39 -3.84 12.13 -4.13
CA SER A 39 -4.35 13.14 -5.08
C SER A 39 -3.67 13.24 -6.45
N VAL A 40 -2.64 12.41 -6.74
CA VAL A 40 -1.89 12.34 -8.00
C VAL A 40 -1.66 10.88 -8.45
N TRP A 41 -2.65 10.00 -8.27
CA TRP A 41 -2.55 8.55 -8.54
C TRP A 41 -2.20 8.19 -9.98
N ASP A 42 -2.65 8.98 -10.96
CA ASP A 42 -2.30 8.74 -12.37
C ASP A 42 -0.80 8.95 -12.61
N GLU A 43 -0.17 9.88 -11.88
CA GLU A 43 1.28 10.06 -11.90
C GLU A 43 1.98 8.89 -11.19
N ALA A 44 1.44 8.42 -10.07
CA ALA A 44 1.98 7.25 -9.38
C ALA A 44 2.03 6.04 -10.29
N LEU A 45 0.95 5.73 -10.99
CA LEU A 45 0.87 4.62 -11.94
C LEU A 45 1.85 4.74 -13.12
N LYS A 46 2.23 5.94 -13.47
CA LYS A 46 3.20 6.18 -14.55
C LYS A 46 4.63 5.86 -14.15
N TYR A 47 5.00 6.10 -12.89
CA TYR A 47 6.40 6.05 -12.46
C TYR A 47 6.75 4.91 -11.51
N LEU A 48 5.81 4.43 -10.70
CA LEU A 48 6.15 3.60 -9.54
C LEU A 48 5.94 2.09 -9.72
N PRO A 49 4.96 1.59 -10.50
CA PRO A 49 4.82 0.15 -10.70
C PRO A 49 6.05 -0.48 -11.36
N GLY A 50 6.33 -1.74 -11.00
CA GLY A 50 7.44 -2.52 -11.59
C GLY A 50 8.78 -2.37 -10.88
N HIS A 51 8.91 -1.51 -9.85
CA HIS A 51 10.12 -1.45 -9.03
C HIS A 51 10.11 -2.52 -7.95
N ASP A 52 11.13 -3.38 -7.91
CA ASP A 52 11.20 -4.52 -6.98
C ASP A 52 11.25 -4.08 -5.51
N ASN A 53 11.86 -2.93 -5.24
CA ASN A 53 12.03 -2.35 -3.91
C ASN A 53 10.91 -1.39 -3.49
N PHE A 54 9.82 -1.28 -4.28
CA PHE A 54 8.70 -0.41 -3.98
C PHE A 54 7.44 -1.20 -3.65
N TYR A 55 6.77 -0.76 -2.60
CA TYR A 55 5.47 -1.22 -2.12
C TYR A 55 4.57 -0.03 -1.87
N VAL A 56 3.27 -0.27 -1.77
CA VAL A 56 2.29 0.76 -1.41
C VAL A 56 1.40 0.28 -0.28
N ASP A 57 0.80 1.19 0.49
CA ASP A 57 -0.34 0.86 1.34
C ASP A 57 -1.64 1.41 0.76
N CYS A 58 -2.77 0.84 1.19
CA CYS A 58 -4.10 1.25 0.70
C CYS A 58 -4.82 2.22 1.65
N SER A 59 -4.12 2.80 2.61
CA SER A 59 -4.72 3.69 3.61
C SER A 59 -5.37 4.93 3.00
N SER A 60 -6.55 5.32 3.52
CA SER A 60 -7.27 6.53 3.15
C SER A 60 -7.55 6.70 1.64
N VAL A 61 -7.59 5.62 0.86
CA VAL A 61 -7.74 5.73 -0.60
C VAL A 61 -9.20 5.63 -1.03
N PHE A 62 -9.95 4.70 -0.45
CA PHE A 62 -11.29 4.36 -0.90
C PHE A 62 -12.27 5.53 -0.82
N GLU A 63 -12.17 6.36 0.22
CA GLU A 63 -13.00 7.54 0.40
C GLU A 63 -12.73 8.62 -0.67
N PHE A 64 -11.47 8.78 -1.09
CA PHE A 64 -11.05 9.89 -1.94
C PHE A 64 -11.05 9.57 -3.43
N THR A 65 -10.83 8.29 -3.80
CA THR A 65 -10.88 7.86 -5.22
C THR A 65 -12.18 7.18 -5.59
N GLY A 66 -12.91 6.66 -4.60
CA GLY A 66 -13.94 5.65 -4.79
C GLY A 66 -13.35 4.25 -4.94
N THR A 67 -14.15 3.23 -4.63
CA THR A 67 -13.73 1.83 -4.57
C THR A 67 -13.32 1.27 -5.93
N GLU A 68 -14.01 1.64 -7.00
CA GLU A 68 -13.73 1.18 -8.36
C GLU A 68 -12.34 1.64 -8.83
N LYS A 69 -12.04 2.94 -8.69
CA LYS A 69 -10.75 3.50 -9.08
C LYS A 69 -9.61 2.97 -8.18
N ALA A 70 -9.85 2.85 -6.88
CA ALA A 70 -8.88 2.25 -5.96
C ALA A 70 -8.53 0.82 -6.39
N PHE A 71 -9.54 0.00 -6.72
CA PHE A 71 -9.34 -1.36 -7.20
C PHE A 71 -8.50 -1.42 -8.48
N GLU A 72 -8.79 -0.55 -9.47
CA GLU A 72 -7.98 -0.44 -10.71
C GLU A 72 -6.51 -0.13 -10.40
N ILE A 73 -6.24 0.83 -9.51
CA ILE A 73 -4.90 1.21 -9.10
C ILE A 73 -4.20 0.03 -8.40
N MET A 74 -4.89 -0.62 -7.47
CA MET A 74 -4.36 -1.78 -6.75
C MET A 74 -4.02 -2.93 -7.70
N LYS A 75 -4.88 -3.21 -8.69
CA LYS A 75 -4.61 -4.23 -9.72
C LYS A 75 -3.40 -3.88 -10.60
N ALA A 76 -3.16 -2.60 -10.85
CA ALA A 76 -2.00 -2.15 -11.62
C ALA A 76 -0.67 -2.34 -10.87
N TYR A 77 -0.66 -2.23 -9.54
CA TYR A 77 0.51 -2.58 -8.72
C TYR A 77 0.71 -4.09 -8.57
N GLY A 78 -0.38 -4.85 -8.49
CA GLY A 78 -0.37 -6.26 -8.12
C GLY A 78 -0.44 -6.47 -6.61
N ALA A 79 -1.21 -7.48 -6.18
CA ALA A 79 -1.47 -7.74 -4.76
C ALA A 79 -0.20 -7.96 -3.92
N GLU A 80 0.86 -8.49 -4.53
CA GLU A 80 2.16 -8.73 -3.90
C GLU A 80 2.96 -7.45 -3.56
N LYS A 81 2.47 -6.29 -4.01
CA LYS A 81 3.07 -4.98 -3.77
C LYS A 81 2.27 -4.09 -2.82
N ILE A 82 1.15 -4.59 -2.32
CA ILE A 82 0.21 -3.79 -1.52
C ILE A 82 0.22 -4.27 -0.07
N LEU A 83 0.24 -3.32 0.85
CA LEU A 83 0.04 -3.54 2.27
C LEU A 83 -1.30 -2.96 2.69
N PHE A 84 -1.96 -3.62 3.64
CA PHE A 84 -3.12 -3.07 4.31
C PHE A 84 -2.70 -1.92 5.25
N GLY A 85 -3.43 -0.83 5.23
CA GLY A 85 -3.25 0.32 6.10
C GLY A 85 -4.57 1.10 6.24
N THR A 86 -4.72 1.87 7.31
CA THR A 86 -5.96 2.61 7.64
C THR A 86 -5.75 4.11 7.80
N ASP A 87 -4.49 4.55 8.01
CA ASP A 87 -4.19 5.95 8.38
C ASP A 87 -4.93 6.36 9.67
N TYR A 88 -5.03 5.41 10.63
CA TYR A 88 -5.73 5.68 11.90
C TYR A 88 -5.21 6.98 12.56
N PRO A 89 -6.08 7.87 13.06
CA PRO A 89 -7.51 7.67 13.35
C PRO A 89 -8.47 8.09 12.22
N MET A 90 -8.00 8.30 11.00
CA MET A 90 -8.86 8.67 9.86
C MET A 90 -9.91 7.59 9.58
N LYS A 91 -9.50 6.33 9.58
CA LYS A 91 -10.36 5.15 9.44
C LYS A 91 -9.97 4.09 10.47
N THR A 92 -10.92 3.25 10.84
CA THR A 92 -10.63 2.06 11.64
C THR A 92 -10.23 0.88 10.75
N PRO A 93 -9.50 -0.12 11.28
CA PRO A 93 -9.21 -1.33 10.53
C PRO A 93 -10.47 -2.05 10.03
N GLU A 94 -11.53 -2.08 10.82
CA GLU A 94 -12.79 -2.73 10.47
C GLU A 94 -13.44 -2.08 9.26
N GLU A 95 -13.51 -0.74 9.20
CA GLU A 95 -14.09 0.00 8.08
C GLU A 95 -13.33 -0.27 6.77
N GLU A 96 -12.00 -0.21 6.80
CA GLU A 96 -11.15 -0.42 5.61
C GLU A 96 -11.15 -1.88 5.15
N LEU A 97 -11.18 -2.86 6.08
CA LEU A 97 -11.28 -4.28 5.75
C LEU A 97 -12.62 -4.63 5.10
N GLU A 98 -13.73 -4.07 5.60
CA GLU A 98 -15.05 -4.29 4.99
C GLU A 98 -15.06 -3.86 3.52
N ILE A 99 -14.46 -2.72 3.21
CA ILE A 99 -14.35 -2.24 1.84
C ILE A 99 -13.42 -3.15 1.02
N LEU A 100 -12.23 -3.46 1.54
CA LEU A 100 -11.23 -4.29 0.85
C LEU A 100 -11.79 -5.65 0.46
N PHE A 101 -12.50 -6.33 1.38
CA PHE A 101 -13.11 -7.63 1.12
C PHE A 101 -14.23 -7.56 0.08
N GLY A 102 -14.86 -6.41 -0.10
CA GLY A 102 -15.88 -6.16 -1.12
C GLY A 102 -15.35 -5.90 -2.53
N LEU A 103 -14.03 -5.68 -2.72
CA LEU A 103 -13.46 -5.28 -4.01
C LEU A 103 -13.33 -6.40 -5.05
N GLY A 104 -13.46 -7.68 -4.66
CA GLY A 104 -13.37 -8.81 -5.59
C GLY A 104 -11.97 -9.37 -5.81
N PHE A 105 -11.05 -9.14 -4.91
CA PHE A 105 -9.79 -9.88 -4.84
C PHE A 105 -10.03 -11.35 -4.47
N SER A 106 -9.19 -12.26 -4.96
CA SER A 106 -9.17 -13.65 -4.51
C SER A 106 -8.68 -13.76 -3.06
N GLU A 107 -8.99 -14.88 -2.36
CA GLU A 107 -8.49 -15.14 -1.02
C GLU A 107 -6.96 -14.97 -0.94
N ARG A 108 -6.23 -15.51 -1.91
CA ARG A 108 -4.77 -15.40 -1.96
C ARG A 108 -4.28 -13.95 -2.08
N GLU A 109 -4.96 -13.13 -2.87
CA GLU A 109 -4.63 -11.70 -2.99
C GLU A 109 -4.94 -10.96 -1.69
N LEU A 110 -6.06 -11.28 -1.04
CA LEU A 110 -6.41 -10.73 0.27
C LEU A 110 -5.39 -11.10 1.34
N ASP A 111 -4.93 -12.35 1.41
CA ASP A 111 -3.86 -12.77 2.32
C ASP A 111 -2.58 -11.96 2.10
N LEU A 112 -2.18 -11.75 0.83
CA LEU A 112 -1.01 -10.94 0.50
C LEU A 112 -1.16 -9.51 1.01
N ILE A 113 -2.28 -8.87 0.73
CA ILE A 113 -2.53 -7.47 1.08
C ILE A 113 -2.63 -7.29 2.59
N THR A 114 -3.37 -8.17 3.27
CA THR A 114 -3.69 -7.99 4.70
C THR A 114 -2.55 -8.33 5.64
N HIS A 115 -1.68 -9.29 5.30
CA HIS A 115 -0.60 -9.70 6.22
C HIS A 115 0.67 -10.24 5.56
N LEU A 116 0.61 -11.10 4.52
CA LEU A 116 1.80 -11.81 4.03
C LEU A 116 2.89 -10.88 3.49
N ASN A 117 2.53 -9.79 2.81
CA ASN A 117 3.51 -8.81 2.35
C ASN A 117 4.19 -8.10 3.52
N ALA A 118 3.44 -7.74 4.56
CA ALA A 118 3.99 -7.14 5.77
C ALA A 118 4.93 -8.11 6.50
N GLU A 119 4.54 -9.38 6.65
CA GLU A 119 5.39 -10.42 7.22
C GLU A 119 6.71 -10.53 6.48
N LYS A 120 6.65 -10.58 5.15
CA LYS A 120 7.85 -10.65 4.29
C LYS A 120 8.76 -9.44 4.45
N ILE A 121 8.19 -8.23 4.43
CA ILE A 121 8.96 -6.97 4.47
C ILE A 121 9.59 -6.74 5.84
N PHE A 122 8.86 -7.02 6.90
CA PHE A 122 9.29 -6.74 8.26
C PHE A 122 9.93 -7.94 8.97
N GLY A 123 9.97 -9.11 8.32
CA GLY A 123 10.50 -10.33 8.91
C GLY A 123 9.68 -10.80 10.12
N ILE A 124 8.37 -10.58 10.10
CA ILE A 124 7.45 -10.97 11.17
C ILE A 124 6.88 -12.35 10.84
N ASN A 125 6.72 -13.17 11.87
CA ASN A 125 6.00 -14.44 11.76
C ASN A 125 4.74 -14.35 12.64
N THR A 126 3.58 -14.11 12.03
CA THR A 126 2.31 -13.97 12.74
C THR A 126 1.87 -15.27 13.41
N TYR A 127 2.23 -16.43 12.88
CA TYR A 127 1.97 -17.71 13.54
C TYR A 127 2.70 -17.87 14.89
N ALA A 128 3.78 -17.12 15.12
CA ALA A 128 4.48 -17.13 16.40
C ALA A 128 3.75 -16.32 17.49
N VAL A 129 2.85 -15.41 17.10
CA VAL A 129 2.11 -14.55 18.03
C VAL A 129 1.00 -15.32 18.73
N GLU A 130 0.37 -16.31 18.08
CA GLU A 130 -0.67 -17.16 18.69
C GLU A 130 -0.16 -17.95 19.89
N TYR A 131 1.15 -18.27 19.95
CA TYR A 131 1.74 -18.94 21.09
C TYR A 131 2.09 -18.01 22.26
N LEU A 132 2.15 -16.70 22.01
CA LEU A 132 2.49 -15.72 23.04
C LEU A 132 1.24 -15.16 23.76
N PHE A 133 0.07 -15.23 23.12
CA PHE A 133 -1.21 -14.76 23.65
C PHE A 133 -2.30 -15.79 23.36
N PRO A 134 -2.32 -16.95 24.06
CA PRO A 134 -3.46 -17.87 23.92
C PRO A 134 -4.72 -17.16 24.45
N LEU A 135 -5.74 -17.07 23.59
CA LEU A 135 -7.08 -16.57 23.94
C LEU A 135 -7.76 -17.48 24.96
#